data_0b06e2c3dc3dc59da8a428dad915918e
#
_entry.id   0b06e2c3dc3dc59da8a428dad915918e
#
_cell.length_a   1.000
_cell.length_b   1.000
_cell.length_c   1.000
_cell.angle_alpha   90.00
_cell.angle_beta   90.00
_cell.angle_gamma   90.00
#
_symmetry.space_group_name_H-M   'P 1'
#
loop_
_entity.id
_entity.type
_entity.pdbx_description
1 polymer ?
#
loop_
_entity_poly.entity_id
_entity_poly.type
_entity_poly.pdbx_seq_one_letter_code
_entity_poly.pdbx_strand_id
1 'polypeptide(L)'
;IEAMTEGGFKKRGVLFAPEDALEEDPVVLNYLRNYVEKIEILKENGQYRIGEIAFTTAQKHRHKVETYGINFKIKPRSVSLITDTRFFPELLSLYRGEILVIHVVRLKPVGDEPIDHLSIEDVKTILRKVKPKLTILTHFGMTMIKAKPWVVAAELEKELGLKVIAASDGMKIDLENDFKN
;
A
#
# COMPACT_ATOMS: atom_id res chain seq x y z
N ILE A 1 -2.64 -11.43 -14.75
CA ILE A 1 -1.65 -12.34 -15.37
C ILE A 1 -2.09 -12.67 -16.79
N GLU A 2 -3.28 -13.22 -17.03
CA GLU A 2 -3.72 -13.67 -18.36
C GLU A 2 -3.59 -12.60 -19.45
N ALA A 3 -4.08 -11.38 -19.22
CA ALA A 3 -3.99 -10.29 -20.19
C ALA A 3 -2.52 -9.93 -20.52
N MET A 4 -1.64 -9.92 -19.53
CA MET A 4 -0.22 -9.62 -19.69
C MET A 4 0.52 -10.69 -20.48
N THR A 5 0.09 -11.94 -20.37
CA THR A 5 0.75 -13.12 -20.96
C THR A 5 0.04 -13.65 -22.20
N GLU A 6 -0.96 -12.91 -22.70
CA GLU A 6 -1.80 -13.32 -23.86
C GLU A 6 -2.39 -14.73 -23.66
N GLY A 7 -3.00 -14.99 -22.49
CA GLY A 7 -3.55 -16.29 -22.14
C GLY A 7 -2.49 -17.38 -21.92
N GLY A 8 -1.26 -16.99 -21.55
CA GLY A 8 -0.14 -17.91 -21.34
C GLY A 8 0.70 -18.23 -22.57
N PHE A 9 0.37 -17.68 -23.74
CA PHE A 9 1.16 -17.87 -24.96
C PHE A 9 2.53 -17.17 -24.89
N LYS A 10 2.62 -16.09 -24.09
CA LYS A 10 3.87 -15.38 -23.85
C LYS A 10 4.18 -15.37 -22.36
N LYS A 11 5.04 -16.31 -21.96
CA LYS A 11 5.54 -16.34 -20.59
C LYS A 11 6.38 -15.10 -20.31
N ARG A 12 5.94 -14.26 -19.36
CA ARG A 12 6.67 -13.03 -18.99
C ARG A 12 6.26 -12.46 -17.64
N GLY A 13 7.16 -11.65 -17.11
CA GLY A 13 6.96 -10.90 -15.88
C GLY A 13 7.35 -11.69 -14.64
N VAL A 14 7.67 -10.95 -13.58
CA VAL A 14 7.97 -11.48 -12.26
C VAL A 14 6.81 -11.15 -11.34
N LEU A 15 6.28 -12.14 -10.65
CA LEU A 15 5.26 -11.97 -9.63
C LEU A 15 5.94 -11.96 -8.26
N PHE A 16 5.68 -10.94 -7.47
CA PHE A 16 6.03 -10.89 -6.06
C PHE A 16 4.77 -11.09 -5.24
N ALA A 17 4.75 -12.11 -4.41
CA ALA A 17 3.59 -12.48 -3.61
C ALA A 17 4.01 -12.98 -2.23
N PRO A 18 3.21 -12.80 -1.18
CA PRO A 18 3.40 -13.52 0.07
C PRO A 18 3.15 -15.02 -0.14
N GLU A 19 3.67 -15.84 0.76
CA GLU A 19 3.62 -17.30 0.61
C GLU A 19 2.20 -17.83 0.61
N ASP A 20 1.36 -17.34 1.51
CA ASP A 20 -0.05 -17.75 1.64
C ASP A 20 -0.91 -17.43 0.40
N ALA A 21 -0.51 -16.47 -0.43
CA ALA A 21 -1.17 -16.20 -1.72
C ALA A 21 -1.06 -17.36 -2.72
N LEU A 22 -0.21 -18.34 -2.44
CA LEU A 22 0.04 -19.52 -3.27
C LEU A 22 -0.44 -20.82 -2.64
N GLU A 23 -0.86 -20.80 -1.36
CA GLU A 23 -1.25 -21.98 -0.60
C GLU A 23 -2.77 -22.18 -0.61
N GLU A 24 -3.25 -23.27 -0.04
CA GLU A 24 -4.63 -23.74 0.18
C GLU A 24 -5.75 -23.09 -0.66
N ASP A 25 -6.08 -21.81 -0.41
CA ASP A 25 -7.04 -20.99 -1.18
C ASP A 25 -6.30 -19.90 -1.95
N PRO A 26 -5.62 -20.23 -3.06
CA PRO A 26 -4.65 -19.38 -3.66
C PRO A 26 -5.27 -18.17 -4.36
N VAL A 27 -4.83 -16.98 -4.00
CA VAL A 27 -5.14 -15.73 -4.72
C VAL A 27 -4.54 -15.78 -6.13
N VAL A 28 -3.37 -16.41 -6.26
CA VAL A 28 -2.73 -16.69 -7.55
C VAL A 28 -3.06 -18.11 -7.97
N LEU A 29 -4.06 -18.26 -8.82
CA LEU A 29 -4.56 -19.55 -9.28
C LEU A 29 -3.44 -20.42 -9.86
N ASN A 30 -3.47 -21.70 -9.58
CA ASN A 30 -2.40 -22.64 -9.94
C ASN A 30 -2.02 -22.62 -11.41
N TYR A 31 -3.01 -22.57 -12.32
CA TYR A 31 -2.75 -22.57 -13.77
C TYR A 31 -2.05 -21.29 -14.25
N LEU A 32 -2.23 -20.15 -13.57
CA LEU A 32 -1.60 -18.88 -13.92
C LEU A 32 -0.12 -18.80 -13.56
N ARG A 33 0.34 -19.65 -12.64
CA ARG A 33 1.73 -19.61 -12.14
C ARG A 33 2.74 -19.93 -13.23
N ASN A 34 2.36 -20.78 -14.18
CA ASN A 34 3.21 -21.13 -15.31
C ASN A 34 3.27 -20.05 -16.40
N TYR A 35 2.43 -19.01 -16.30
CA TYR A 35 2.38 -17.92 -17.27
C TYR A 35 3.41 -16.82 -16.98
N VAL A 36 3.92 -16.75 -15.76
CA VAL A 36 4.96 -15.81 -15.39
C VAL A 36 6.35 -16.45 -15.46
N GLU A 37 7.37 -15.65 -15.70
CA GLU A 37 8.76 -16.12 -15.78
C GLU A 37 9.26 -16.58 -14.42
N LYS A 38 8.86 -15.87 -13.35
CA LYS A 38 9.31 -16.14 -11.99
C LYS A 38 8.24 -15.71 -10.98
N ILE A 39 8.16 -16.46 -9.88
CA ILE A 39 7.46 -16.08 -8.67
C ILE A 39 8.51 -15.89 -7.58
N GLU A 40 8.54 -14.71 -6.97
CA GLU A 40 9.38 -14.39 -5.82
C GLU A 40 8.52 -14.25 -4.58
N ILE A 41 8.83 -15.01 -3.54
CA ILE A 41 8.12 -14.95 -2.26
C ILE A 41 8.60 -13.72 -1.48
N LEU A 42 7.66 -12.88 -1.11
CA LEU A 42 7.91 -11.76 -0.21
C LEU A 42 8.16 -12.27 1.21
N LYS A 43 9.13 -11.67 1.89
CA LYS A 43 9.50 -11.99 3.29
C LYS A 43 9.66 -10.70 4.09
N GLU A 44 9.56 -10.80 5.40
CA GLU A 44 9.88 -9.67 6.28
C GLU A 44 11.27 -9.12 6.01
N ASN A 45 11.35 -7.80 5.94
CA ASN A 45 12.61 -7.07 5.69
C ASN A 45 13.35 -7.54 4.42
N GLY A 46 12.61 -8.13 3.47
CA GLY A 46 13.14 -8.59 2.19
C GLY A 46 13.59 -7.42 1.31
N GLN A 47 14.57 -7.68 0.45
CA GLN A 47 15.08 -6.72 -0.52
C GLN A 47 14.88 -7.27 -1.92
N TYR A 48 14.26 -6.48 -2.77
CA TYR A 48 13.84 -6.89 -4.11
C TYR A 48 14.21 -5.83 -5.14
N ARG A 49 14.24 -6.25 -6.42
CA ARG A 49 14.53 -5.36 -7.54
C ARG A 49 13.73 -5.78 -8.77
N ILE A 50 13.19 -4.78 -9.48
CA ILE A 50 12.57 -4.93 -10.79
C ILE A 50 13.21 -3.89 -11.72
N GLY A 51 14.08 -4.30 -12.62
CA GLY A 51 14.86 -3.37 -13.43
C GLY A 51 15.63 -2.37 -12.56
N GLU A 52 15.35 -1.08 -12.75
CA GLU A 52 15.99 -0.02 -11.95
C GLU A 52 15.28 0.26 -10.63
N ILE A 53 14.08 -0.26 -10.43
CA ILE A 53 13.30 -0.04 -9.21
C ILE A 53 13.75 -1.03 -8.14
N ALA A 54 14.29 -0.51 -7.04
CA ALA A 54 14.56 -1.28 -5.85
C ALA A 54 13.43 -1.06 -4.82
N PHE A 55 13.04 -2.12 -4.13
CA PHE A 55 12.08 -2.02 -3.03
C PHE A 55 12.40 -2.98 -1.90
N THR A 56 11.89 -2.68 -0.73
CA THR A 56 11.99 -3.53 0.46
C THR A 56 10.60 -3.73 1.03
N THR A 57 10.34 -4.92 1.54
CA THR A 57 9.21 -5.16 2.43
C THR A 57 9.58 -4.71 3.84
N ALA A 58 8.58 -4.29 4.59
CA ALA A 58 8.73 -4.05 6.01
C ALA A 58 8.45 -5.34 6.82
N GLN A 59 8.29 -5.19 8.12
CA GLN A 59 7.76 -6.21 9.01
C GLN A 59 6.36 -6.64 8.54
N LYS A 60 6.02 -7.92 8.75
CA LYS A 60 4.68 -8.45 8.46
C LYS A 60 3.61 -7.61 9.15
N HIS A 61 2.60 -7.24 8.40
CA HIS A 61 1.46 -6.49 8.90
C HIS A 61 0.56 -7.35 9.80
N ARG A 62 -0.22 -6.70 10.62
CA ARG A 62 -1.20 -7.35 11.49
C ARG A 62 -2.53 -7.46 10.75
N HIS A 63 -2.64 -8.48 9.94
CA HIS A 63 -3.80 -8.78 9.12
C HIS A 63 -4.06 -10.30 9.12
N LYS A 64 -5.30 -10.72 8.80
CA LYS A 64 -5.70 -12.13 8.79
C LYS A 64 -4.88 -12.97 7.80
N VAL A 65 -4.62 -12.41 6.62
CA VAL A 65 -3.75 -12.99 5.61
C VAL A 65 -2.38 -12.32 5.64
N GLU A 66 -1.39 -12.95 5.05
CA GLU A 66 -0.03 -12.43 5.03
C GLU A 66 0.07 -11.16 4.16
N THR A 67 0.42 -10.05 4.78
CA THR A 67 0.54 -8.76 4.11
C THR A 67 1.82 -8.04 4.51
N TYR A 68 2.38 -7.29 3.58
CA TYR A 68 3.56 -6.47 3.78
C TYR A 68 3.34 -5.06 3.23
N GLY A 69 3.79 -4.07 3.95
CA GLY A 69 4.00 -2.77 3.36
C GLY A 69 5.34 -2.71 2.62
N ILE A 70 5.47 -1.78 1.70
CA ILE A 70 6.59 -1.73 0.76
C ILE A 70 7.21 -0.33 0.79
N ASN A 71 8.54 -0.27 0.79
CA ASN A 71 9.30 0.95 0.60
C ASN A 71 10.00 0.90 -0.75
N PHE A 72 9.60 1.75 -1.68
CA PHE A 72 10.20 1.90 -3.00
C PHE A 72 11.26 2.99 -3.03
N LYS A 73 12.35 2.74 -3.73
CA LYS A 73 13.33 3.75 -4.14
C LYS A 73 13.15 4.03 -5.63
N ILE A 74 12.34 5.03 -5.94
CA ILE A 74 12.04 5.48 -7.31
C ILE A 74 12.65 6.86 -7.46
N LYS A 75 13.87 6.95 -8.00
CA LYS A 75 14.57 8.23 -8.18
C LYS A 75 13.71 9.22 -9.01
N PRO A 76 13.62 10.49 -8.60
CA PRO A 76 14.33 11.13 -7.50
C PRO A 76 13.63 10.99 -6.14
N ARG A 77 12.57 10.22 -6.02
CA ARG A 77 11.71 10.14 -4.83
C ARG A 77 11.78 8.78 -4.15
N SER A 78 11.30 8.76 -2.91
CA SER A 78 10.99 7.54 -2.16
C SER A 78 9.48 7.46 -1.89
N VAL A 79 8.91 6.28 -2.11
CA VAL A 79 7.49 6.02 -1.90
C VAL A 79 7.35 4.89 -0.90
N SER A 80 6.59 5.10 0.16
CA SER A 80 6.19 4.05 1.10
C SER A 80 4.73 3.71 0.90
N LEU A 81 4.41 2.41 0.94
CA LEU A 81 3.05 1.89 0.85
C LEU A 81 2.74 1.13 2.14
N ILE A 82 1.75 1.59 2.90
CA ILE A 82 1.13 0.84 3.99
C ILE A 82 -0.11 0.16 3.43
N THR A 83 -0.04 -1.15 3.27
CA THR A 83 -1.14 -2.00 2.82
C THR A 83 -2.08 -2.34 3.99
N ASP A 84 -2.98 -3.31 3.82
CA ASP A 84 -3.94 -3.70 4.83
C ASP A 84 -3.25 -4.15 6.13
N THR A 85 -3.66 -3.53 7.21
CA THR A 85 -3.19 -3.83 8.55
C THR A 85 -4.07 -3.13 9.59
N ARG A 86 -4.18 -3.70 10.79
CA ARG A 86 -4.54 -2.90 11.97
C ARG A 86 -3.34 -2.10 12.44
N PHE A 87 -3.60 -1.06 13.23
CA PHE A 87 -2.53 -0.26 13.80
C PHE A 87 -1.65 -1.08 14.75
N PHE A 88 -0.35 -0.84 14.67
CA PHE A 88 0.64 -1.30 15.64
C PHE A 88 1.78 -0.26 15.74
N PRO A 89 2.45 -0.13 16.90
CA PRO A 89 3.36 1.00 17.15
C PRO A 89 4.53 1.08 16.17
N GLU A 90 5.03 -0.04 15.68
CA GLU A 90 6.17 -0.11 14.77
C GLU A 90 5.90 0.56 13.41
N LEU A 91 4.62 0.66 12.99
CA LEU A 91 4.22 1.40 11.77
C LEU A 91 4.79 2.83 11.77
N LEU A 92 4.95 3.44 12.94
CA LEU A 92 5.46 4.80 13.10
C LEU A 92 6.93 4.97 12.70
N SER A 93 7.66 3.87 12.50
CA SER A 93 9.09 3.87 12.17
C SER A 93 9.45 3.12 10.89
N LEU A 94 8.56 2.27 10.39
CA LEU A 94 8.82 1.39 9.24
C LEU A 94 8.73 2.10 7.88
N TYR A 95 7.96 3.19 7.80
CA TYR A 95 7.64 3.86 6.53
C TYR A 95 8.09 5.31 6.57
N ARG A 96 9.12 5.64 5.78
CA ARG A 96 9.78 6.96 5.76
C ARG A 96 9.89 7.54 4.35
N GLY A 97 9.07 7.11 3.43
CA GLY A 97 9.02 7.68 2.09
C GLY A 97 8.59 9.15 2.10
N GLU A 98 9.11 9.94 1.17
CA GLU A 98 8.64 11.30 0.95
C GLU A 98 7.15 11.31 0.56
N ILE A 99 6.70 10.25 -0.09
CA ILE A 99 5.31 9.99 -0.45
C ILE A 99 4.86 8.77 0.33
N LEU A 100 3.75 8.91 1.02
CA LEU A 100 3.12 7.82 1.77
C LEU A 100 1.77 7.47 1.14
N VAL A 101 1.67 6.28 0.55
CA VAL A 101 0.41 5.69 0.14
C VAL A 101 -0.09 4.82 1.29
N ILE A 102 -1.34 5.02 1.72
CA ILE A 102 -1.87 4.33 2.90
C ILE A 102 -3.28 3.82 2.65
N HIS A 103 -3.50 2.55 2.92
CA HIS A 103 -4.81 1.93 2.92
C HIS A 103 -5.57 2.38 4.16
N VAL A 104 -6.78 2.94 3.97
CA VAL A 104 -7.65 3.37 5.07
C VAL A 104 -9.09 2.97 4.79
N VAL A 105 -9.52 1.90 5.43
CA VAL A 105 -10.85 1.33 5.20
C VAL A 105 -11.93 2.04 6.02
N ARG A 106 -11.57 2.58 7.19
CA ARG A 106 -12.54 3.04 8.18
C ARG A 106 -12.44 4.52 8.50
N LEU A 107 -13.62 5.15 8.58
CA LEU A 107 -13.72 6.53 9.05
C LEU A 107 -13.43 6.63 10.57
N LYS A 108 -13.94 5.67 11.34
CA LYS A 108 -13.78 5.60 12.80
C LYS A 108 -13.40 4.19 13.24
N PRO A 109 -12.72 4.02 14.37
CA PRO A 109 -12.59 2.72 15.02
C PRO A 109 -13.99 2.13 15.29
N VAL A 110 -14.12 0.81 15.29
CA VAL A 110 -15.40 0.14 15.58
C VAL A 110 -15.19 -0.76 16.79
N GLY A 111 -15.79 -0.36 17.93
CA GLY A 111 -15.85 -1.15 19.15
C GLY A 111 -14.49 -1.65 19.64
N ASP A 112 -14.52 -2.67 20.50
CA ASP A 112 -13.32 -3.29 21.07
C ASP A 112 -12.78 -4.44 20.21
N GLU A 113 -13.47 -4.81 19.13
CA GLU A 113 -12.99 -5.88 18.24
C GLU A 113 -11.83 -5.39 17.36
N PRO A 114 -10.73 -6.13 17.34
CA PRO A 114 -9.59 -5.81 16.50
C PRO A 114 -9.95 -6.06 15.04
N ILE A 115 -10.14 -4.98 14.30
CA ILE A 115 -10.33 -5.04 12.85
C ILE A 115 -8.99 -4.82 12.18
N ASP A 116 -8.65 -5.68 11.23
CA ASP A 116 -7.35 -5.72 10.57
C ASP A 116 -7.14 -4.61 9.52
N HIS A 117 -7.75 -3.42 9.76
CA HIS A 117 -7.66 -2.26 8.88
C HIS A 117 -7.54 -0.96 9.66
N LEU A 118 -6.76 -0.03 9.11
CA LEU A 118 -6.59 1.31 9.67
C LEU A 118 -7.88 2.13 9.61
N SER A 119 -8.08 2.94 10.64
CA SER A 119 -9.06 4.04 10.69
C SER A 119 -8.38 5.39 10.42
N ILE A 120 -9.17 6.44 10.26
CA ILE A 120 -8.66 7.82 10.12
C ILE A 120 -7.88 8.26 11.36
N GLU A 121 -8.25 7.84 12.55
CA GLU A 121 -7.49 8.17 13.77
C GLU A 121 -6.11 7.51 13.80
N ASP A 122 -6.00 6.28 13.27
CA ASP A 122 -4.71 5.60 13.09
C ASP A 122 -3.85 6.36 12.07
N VAL A 123 -4.46 6.78 10.95
CA VAL A 123 -3.78 7.58 9.93
C VAL A 123 -3.27 8.88 10.52
N LYS A 124 -4.06 9.62 11.31
CA LYS A 124 -3.61 10.84 11.99
C LYS A 124 -2.39 10.57 12.86
N THR A 125 -2.40 9.48 13.62
CA THR A 125 -1.29 9.08 14.47
C THR A 125 -0.02 8.82 13.66
N ILE A 126 -0.14 8.11 12.55
CA ILE A 126 0.97 7.83 11.63
C ILE A 126 1.50 9.14 11.03
N LEU A 127 0.63 9.99 10.49
CA LEU A 127 1.02 11.22 9.80
C LEU A 127 1.69 12.24 10.73
N ARG A 128 1.24 12.37 11.98
CA ARG A 128 1.90 13.23 12.98
C ARG A 128 3.35 12.82 13.23
N LYS A 129 3.66 11.54 13.12
CA LYS A 129 5.01 10.99 13.34
C LYS A 129 5.87 10.97 12.08
N VAL A 130 5.32 10.46 10.97
CA VAL A 130 6.07 10.24 9.73
C VAL A 130 6.30 11.56 8.97
N LYS A 131 5.29 12.44 8.91
CA LYS A 131 5.31 13.76 8.24
C LYS A 131 5.78 13.68 6.78
N PRO A 132 5.14 12.86 5.94
CA PRO A 132 5.51 12.78 4.52
C PRO A 132 5.21 14.10 3.80
N LYS A 133 5.87 14.34 2.66
CA LYS A 133 5.59 15.51 1.79
C LYS A 133 4.21 15.40 1.13
N LEU A 134 3.80 14.16 0.81
CA LEU A 134 2.47 13.87 0.29
C LEU A 134 1.95 12.57 0.92
N THR A 135 0.71 12.58 1.35
CA THR A 135 -0.06 11.39 1.72
C THR A 135 -1.13 11.12 0.68
N ILE A 136 -1.23 9.87 0.25
CA ILE A 136 -2.27 9.40 -0.67
C ILE A 136 -3.09 8.36 0.08
N LEU A 137 -4.34 8.70 0.38
CA LEU A 137 -5.30 7.78 0.97
C LEU A 137 -5.92 6.92 -0.12
N THR A 138 -6.06 5.62 0.13
CA THR A 138 -6.67 4.67 -0.82
C THR A 138 -7.32 3.50 -0.09
N HIS A 139 -7.91 2.56 -0.83
CA HIS A 139 -8.55 1.35 -0.29
C HIS A 139 -9.72 1.67 0.65
N PHE A 140 -10.68 2.47 0.17
CA PHE A 140 -11.78 2.97 0.97
C PHE A 140 -12.89 1.95 1.19
N GLY A 141 -13.21 1.65 2.44
CA GLY A 141 -14.42 0.92 2.81
C GLY A 141 -15.66 1.81 2.75
N MET A 142 -16.84 1.20 2.91
CA MET A 142 -18.13 1.90 2.76
C MET A 142 -18.31 3.10 3.68
N THR A 143 -17.72 3.09 4.88
CA THR A 143 -17.81 4.24 5.80
C THR A 143 -17.03 5.44 5.27
N MET A 144 -15.88 5.20 4.66
CA MET A 144 -15.07 6.22 4.00
C MET A 144 -15.73 6.74 2.73
N ILE A 145 -16.30 5.85 1.90
CA ILE A 145 -17.01 6.23 0.65
C ILE A 145 -18.20 7.14 0.98
N LYS A 146 -19.02 6.78 1.98
CA LYS A 146 -20.14 7.60 2.45
C LYS A 146 -19.71 8.97 3.00
N ALA A 147 -18.55 9.04 3.64
CA ALA A 147 -17.97 10.29 4.14
C ALA A 147 -17.30 11.14 3.06
N LYS A 148 -17.26 10.68 1.81
CA LYS A 148 -16.57 11.32 0.68
C LYS A 148 -15.06 11.45 0.95
N PRO A 149 -14.23 10.49 0.52
CA PRO A 149 -12.81 10.43 0.87
C PRO A 149 -12.02 11.72 0.60
N TRP A 150 -12.39 12.47 -0.44
CA TRP A 150 -11.76 13.77 -0.75
C TRP A 150 -12.08 14.86 0.29
N VAL A 151 -13.26 14.81 0.94
CA VAL A 151 -13.60 15.72 2.04
C VAL A 151 -12.77 15.37 3.26
N VAL A 152 -12.70 14.08 3.60
CA VAL A 152 -11.88 13.57 4.71
C VAL A 152 -10.40 13.92 4.52
N ALA A 153 -9.87 13.79 3.30
CA ALA A 153 -8.50 14.16 2.98
C ALA A 153 -8.25 15.67 3.20
N ALA A 154 -9.17 16.53 2.74
CA ALA A 154 -9.06 17.98 2.94
C ALA A 154 -9.15 18.38 4.43
N GLU A 155 -9.97 17.69 5.22
CA GLU A 155 -10.03 17.89 6.68
C GLU A 155 -8.73 17.50 7.36
N LEU A 156 -8.14 16.36 6.98
CA LEU A 156 -6.83 15.91 7.49
C LEU A 156 -5.72 16.89 7.11
N GLU A 157 -5.69 17.37 5.87
CA GLU A 157 -4.73 18.37 5.41
C GLU A 157 -4.81 19.64 6.25
N LYS A 158 -6.03 20.15 6.47
CA LYS A 158 -6.26 21.34 7.31
C LYS A 158 -5.86 21.12 8.76
N GLU A 159 -6.19 19.94 9.34
CA GLU A 159 -5.89 19.62 10.74
C GLU A 159 -4.38 19.45 10.99
N LEU A 160 -3.70 18.77 10.07
CA LEU A 160 -2.30 18.35 10.28
C LEU A 160 -1.28 19.29 9.63
N GLY A 161 -1.69 20.17 8.73
CA GLY A 161 -0.78 21.01 7.93
C GLY A 161 0.11 20.20 7.00
N LEU A 162 -0.33 19.02 6.57
CA LEU A 162 0.38 18.09 5.67
C LEU A 162 -0.44 17.91 4.40
N LYS A 163 0.21 17.80 3.24
CA LYS A 163 -0.49 17.55 1.98
C LYS A 163 -1.11 16.15 1.98
N VAL A 164 -2.44 16.08 1.87
CA VAL A 164 -3.21 14.84 1.90
C VAL A 164 -4.22 14.83 0.74
N ILE A 165 -4.20 13.78 -0.05
CA ILE A 165 -5.17 13.58 -1.15
C ILE A 165 -5.83 12.20 -1.01
N ALA A 166 -7.04 12.09 -1.54
CA ALA A 166 -7.72 10.81 -1.71
C ALA A 166 -7.53 10.32 -3.15
N ALA A 167 -7.08 9.08 -3.30
CA ALA A 167 -6.96 8.46 -4.62
C ALA A 167 -8.33 8.25 -5.28
N SER A 168 -8.36 8.30 -6.59
CA SER A 168 -9.50 7.90 -7.42
C SER A 168 -9.01 6.98 -8.55
N ASP A 169 -9.91 6.20 -9.11
CA ASP A 169 -9.58 5.30 -10.22
C ASP A 169 -9.05 6.10 -11.41
N GLY A 170 -7.94 5.65 -11.96
CA GLY A 170 -7.26 6.32 -13.06
C GLY A 170 -6.42 7.54 -12.68
N MET A 171 -6.36 7.93 -11.40
CA MET A 171 -5.48 9.01 -10.95
C MET A 171 -4.02 8.73 -11.30
N LYS A 172 -3.34 9.74 -11.83
CA LYS A 172 -1.90 9.70 -12.13
C LYS A 172 -1.21 10.80 -11.34
N ILE A 173 -0.08 10.49 -10.76
CA ILE A 173 0.76 11.42 -10.01
C ILE A 173 2.14 11.42 -10.64
N ASP A 174 2.60 12.57 -11.10
CA ASP A 174 3.93 12.74 -11.65
C ASP A 174 4.92 13.03 -10.51
N LEU A 175 5.79 12.04 -10.24
CA LEU A 175 6.76 12.12 -9.14
C LEU A 175 7.83 13.20 -9.34
N GLU A 176 7.99 13.72 -10.55
CA GLU A 176 8.95 14.78 -10.87
C GLU A 176 8.31 16.17 -10.81
N ASN A 177 7.11 16.32 -11.35
CA ASN A 177 6.47 17.60 -11.57
C ASN A 177 5.48 18.01 -10.48
N ASP A 178 4.73 17.06 -9.90
CA ASP A 178 3.73 17.37 -8.86
C ASP A 178 4.36 17.79 -7.51
N PHE A 179 5.70 17.78 -7.41
CA PHE A 179 6.47 18.10 -6.21
C PHE A 179 7.49 19.24 -6.40
N LYS A 180 7.41 19.96 -7.50
CA LYS A 180 8.15 21.21 -7.66
C LYS A 180 7.47 22.26 -6.77
N ASN A 181 8.18 22.73 -5.76
CA ASN A 181 7.78 23.86 -4.90
C ASN A 181 7.66 25.13 -5.74
#